data_5f7658b448d4108a6f2444d2bbddf20f
#
_entry.id   5f7658b448d4108a6f2444d2bbddf20f
#
_cell.length_a   1.000
_cell.length_b   1.000
_cell.length_c   1.000
_cell.angle_alpha   90.00
_cell.angle_beta   90.00
_cell.angle_gamma   90.00
#
_symmetry.space_group_name_H-M   'P 1'
#
loop_
_entity.id
_entity.type
_entity.pdbx_description
1 polymer ?
#
loop_
_entity_poly.entity_id
_entity_poly.type
_entity_poly.pdbx_seq_one_letter_code
_entity_poly.pdbx_strand_id
1 'polypeptide(L)'
;VMAVGYRLTTPDKNKYASNAIRWKQFIANSKNQSTVAEPYDPDHACVVVHTGGTTGSPKGVMLTDNSFNAIAQQFRAYDKLFHRGQKLMNIMPPFIAYGYACGVHLPLVLGFTVIIIPNLDPAKLGSLVLKHKPEHMFGVPTHYQQLAADPKLRDKDLSFILNYAAGGVVEDEGE
;
A
#
# COMPACT_ATOMS: atom_id res chain seq x y z
N VAL A 1 -8.66 12.10 -21.68
CA VAL A 1 -9.11 13.08 -20.66
C VAL A 1 -8.21 13.04 -19.43
N MET A 2 -7.89 11.85 -18.84
CA MET A 2 -6.97 11.76 -17.68
C MET A 2 -5.55 12.26 -17.97
N ALA A 3 -4.99 12.02 -19.17
CA ALA A 3 -3.65 12.46 -19.52
C ALA A 3 -3.52 13.98 -19.63
N VAL A 4 -4.60 14.67 -20.00
CA VAL A 4 -4.63 16.14 -20.08
C VAL A 4 -4.72 16.74 -18.68
N GLY A 5 -5.57 16.22 -17.81
CA GLY A 5 -5.67 16.66 -16.40
C GLY A 5 -4.35 16.48 -15.64
N TYR A 6 -3.66 15.37 -15.84
CA TYR A 6 -2.35 15.12 -15.24
C TYR A 6 -1.29 16.14 -15.69
N ARG A 7 -1.30 16.54 -16.97
CA ARG A 7 -0.38 17.58 -17.48
C ARG A 7 -0.64 18.96 -16.89
N LEU A 8 -1.89 19.31 -16.61
CA LEU A 8 -2.27 20.60 -16.03
C LEU A 8 -1.95 20.72 -14.54
N THR A 9 -1.93 19.58 -13.83
CA THR A 9 -1.66 19.54 -12.39
C THR A 9 -0.22 19.17 -12.02
N THR A 10 0.60 18.76 -13.00
CA THR A 10 2.00 18.41 -12.74
C THR A 10 2.82 19.69 -12.54
N PRO A 11 3.59 19.78 -11.45
CA PRO A 11 4.48 20.92 -11.23
C PRO A 11 5.43 21.12 -12.42
N ASP A 12 5.77 22.38 -12.69
CA ASP A 12 6.69 22.75 -13.76
C ASP A 12 7.99 21.92 -13.66
N LYS A 13 8.40 21.34 -14.77
CA LYS A 13 9.59 20.47 -14.87
C LYS A 13 10.88 21.16 -14.45
N ASN A 14 10.88 22.48 -14.38
CA ASN A 14 12.02 23.30 -13.98
C ASN A 14 12.22 23.39 -12.46
N LYS A 15 11.32 22.81 -11.65
CA LYS A 15 11.43 22.80 -10.18
C LYS A 15 12.21 21.61 -9.62
N TYR A 16 12.64 20.68 -10.44
CA TYR A 16 13.47 19.59 -9.98
C TYR A 16 14.92 20.05 -9.75
N ALA A 17 15.58 19.47 -8.78
CA ALA A 17 16.99 19.71 -8.54
C ALA A 17 17.80 19.52 -9.85
N SER A 18 18.78 20.39 -10.09
CA SER A 18 19.58 20.37 -11.33
C SER A 18 20.31 19.05 -11.60
N ASN A 19 20.54 18.26 -10.53
CA ASN A 19 21.15 16.93 -10.58
C ASN A 19 20.13 15.77 -10.66
N ALA A 20 18.83 16.06 -10.78
CA ALA A 20 17.81 15.02 -10.90
C ALA A 20 17.92 14.29 -12.24
N ILE A 21 18.04 12.98 -12.19
CA ILE A 21 18.07 12.11 -13.37
C ILE A 21 16.64 11.66 -13.68
N ARG A 22 16.20 11.84 -14.92
CA ARG A 22 14.88 11.37 -15.34
C ARG A 22 14.84 9.84 -15.36
N TRP A 23 13.74 9.25 -14.93
CA TRP A 23 13.56 7.80 -14.88
C TRP A 23 13.95 7.08 -16.18
N LYS A 24 13.49 7.59 -17.33
CA LYS A 24 13.86 7.01 -18.63
C LYS A 24 15.37 7.02 -18.88
N GLN A 25 16.05 8.08 -18.50
CA GLN A 25 17.50 8.20 -18.63
C GLN A 25 18.24 7.29 -17.64
N PHE A 26 17.72 7.19 -16.41
CA PHE A 26 18.25 6.27 -15.39
C PHE A 26 18.21 4.83 -15.89
N ILE A 27 17.08 4.37 -16.41
CA ILE A 27 16.94 3.02 -16.97
C ILE A 27 17.81 2.83 -18.22
N ALA A 28 17.84 3.80 -19.14
CA ALA A 28 18.64 3.70 -20.36
C ALA A 28 20.16 3.63 -20.08
N ASN A 29 20.60 4.26 -19.00
CA ASN A 29 22.00 4.25 -18.58
C ASN A 29 22.38 3.00 -17.78
N SER A 30 21.43 2.16 -17.39
CA SER A 30 21.69 0.90 -16.69
C SER A 30 22.38 -0.08 -17.64
N LYS A 31 23.64 -0.31 -17.42
CA LYS A 31 24.47 -1.26 -18.21
C LYS A 31 24.69 -2.57 -17.48
N ASN A 32 24.33 -2.63 -16.22
CA ASN A 32 24.58 -3.79 -15.38
C ASN A 32 23.46 -4.81 -15.55
N GLN A 33 23.85 -6.00 -15.94
CA GLN A 33 22.93 -7.16 -16.08
C GLN A 33 23.15 -8.18 -14.96
N SER A 34 24.10 -7.94 -14.06
CA SER A 34 24.30 -8.79 -12.89
C SER A 34 23.40 -8.36 -11.74
N THR A 35 22.88 -9.32 -11.03
CA THR A 35 22.18 -9.08 -9.77
C THR A 35 23.21 -8.64 -8.74
N VAL A 36 23.12 -7.38 -8.31
CA VAL A 36 23.88 -6.89 -7.15
C VAL A 36 23.03 -7.18 -5.93
N ALA A 37 23.43 -8.15 -5.13
CA ALA A 37 22.82 -8.42 -3.84
C ALA A 37 23.71 -7.84 -2.76
N GLU A 38 23.20 -6.89 -2.01
CA GLU A 38 23.86 -6.45 -0.77
C GLU A 38 23.68 -7.55 0.30
N PRO A 39 24.69 -7.75 1.17
CA PRO A 39 24.52 -8.62 2.32
C PRO A 39 23.34 -8.15 3.18
N TYR A 40 22.54 -9.10 3.65
CA TYR A 40 21.43 -8.78 4.53
C TYR A 40 21.95 -8.28 5.89
N ASP A 41 21.53 -7.07 6.25
CA ASP A 41 21.78 -6.49 7.56
C ASP A 41 20.42 -6.23 8.24
N PRO A 42 20.08 -6.94 9.33
CA PRO A 42 18.79 -6.80 9.99
C PRO A 42 18.56 -5.41 10.58
N ASP A 43 19.64 -4.69 10.92
CA ASP A 43 19.60 -3.37 11.54
C ASP A 43 19.73 -2.22 10.54
N HIS A 44 19.90 -2.55 9.27
CA HIS A 44 19.93 -1.54 8.21
C HIS A 44 18.59 -0.79 8.13
N ALA A 45 18.65 0.53 8.27
CA ALA A 45 17.48 1.40 8.14
C ALA A 45 17.08 1.57 6.68
N CYS A 46 16.06 0.85 6.25
CA CYS A 46 15.62 0.84 4.84
C CYS A 46 14.58 1.92 4.51
N VAL A 47 13.83 2.39 5.50
CA VAL A 47 12.76 3.38 5.31
C VAL A 47 12.67 4.30 6.51
N VAL A 48 12.45 5.60 6.23
CA VAL A 48 12.05 6.58 7.24
C VAL A 48 10.63 7.01 6.95
N VAL A 49 9.70 6.75 7.86
CA VAL A 49 8.31 7.19 7.78
C VAL A 49 8.01 8.26 8.80
N HIS A 50 7.25 9.26 8.41
CA HIS A 50 6.83 10.31 9.33
C HIS A 50 5.56 9.90 10.07
N THR A 51 5.56 10.14 11.38
CA THR A 51 4.32 10.00 12.17
C THR A 51 3.46 11.23 12.02
N GLY A 52 2.16 11.07 11.89
CA GLY A 52 1.19 12.14 12.06
C GLY A 52 1.09 12.49 13.54
N GLY A 53 1.91 13.42 14.00
CA GLY A 53 1.86 13.87 15.39
C GLY A 53 0.69 14.84 15.59
N THR A 54 -0.19 14.57 16.55
CA THR A 54 -1.27 15.48 16.95
C THR A 54 -0.75 16.67 17.79
N THR A 55 0.48 16.62 18.29
CA THR A 55 1.00 17.55 19.29
C THR A 55 2.37 18.16 18.97
N GLY A 56 2.90 18.05 17.75
CA GLY A 56 4.22 18.58 17.43
C GLY A 56 4.68 18.35 15.99
N SER A 57 5.93 18.66 15.70
CA SER A 57 6.53 18.38 14.39
C SER A 57 6.52 16.89 14.09
N PRO A 58 6.23 16.48 12.84
CA PRO A 58 6.30 15.08 12.44
C PRO A 58 7.66 14.47 12.80
N LYS A 59 7.65 13.29 13.42
CA LYS A 59 8.88 12.57 13.76
C LYS A 59 9.18 11.55 12.67
N GLY A 60 10.43 11.49 12.22
CA GLY A 60 10.89 10.44 11.34
C GLY A 60 11.18 9.16 12.14
N VAL A 61 10.46 8.10 11.83
CA VAL A 61 10.68 6.77 12.41
C VAL A 61 11.48 5.94 11.42
N MET A 62 12.67 5.52 11.82
CA MET A 62 13.50 4.60 11.03
C MET A 62 12.99 3.18 11.21
N LEU A 63 12.69 2.53 10.10
CA LEU A 63 12.29 1.13 10.06
C LEU A 63 13.38 0.32 9.36
N THR A 64 13.72 -0.82 9.93
CA THR A 64 14.80 -1.68 9.44
C THR A 64 14.28 -2.76 8.48
N ASP A 65 15.18 -3.37 7.72
CA ASP A 65 14.88 -4.53 6.89
C ASP A 65 14.23 -5.64 7.71
N ASN A 66 14.74 -5.86 8.94
CA ASN A 66 14.17 -6.85 9.85
C ASN A 66 12.74 -6.51 10.28
N SER A 67 12.42 -5.25 10.51
CA SER A 67 11.07 -4.81 10.89
C SER A 67 10.03 -5.22 9.83
N PHE A 68 10.34 -5.01 8.56
CA PHE A 68 9.44 -5.37 7.46
C PHE A 68 9.38 -6.88 7.22
N ASN A 69 10.51 -7.56 7.29
CA ASN A 69 10.55 -9.01 7.15
C ASN A 69 9.83 -9.71 8.30
N ALA A 70 9.97 -9.21 9.53
CA ALA A 70 9.29 -9.76 10.70
C ALA A 70 7.76 -9.66 10.56
N ILE A 71 7.23 -8.48 10.16
CA ILE A 71 5.78 -8.31 9.97
C ILE A 71 5.24 -9.27 8.90
N ALA A 72 5.97 -9.45 7.80
CA ALA A 72 5.56 -10.36 6.74
C ALA A 72 5.53 -11.83 7.23
N GLN A 73 6.51 -12.24 8.03
CA GLN A 73 6.53 -13.58 8.62
C GLN A 73 5.44 -13.76 9.67
N GLN A 74 5.12 -12.73 10.47
CA GLN A 74 4.02 -12.76 11.43
C GLN A 74 2.68 -12.99 10.72
N PHE A 75 2.40 -12.25 9.64
CA PHE A 75 1.20 -12.46 8.83
C PHE A 75 1.14 -13.89 8.29
N ARG A 76 2.24 -14.38 7.74
CA ARG A 76 2.33 -15.75 7.21
C ARG A 76 2.09 -16.82 8.30
N ALA A 77 2.57 -16.58 9.51
CA ALA A 77 2.40 -17.51 10.63
C ALA A 77 0.99 -17.46 11.22
N TYR A 78 0.38 -16.27 11.24
CA TYR A 78 -0.94 -16.05 11.80
C TYR A 78 -2.06 -16.65 10.95
N ASP A 79 -1.97 -16.50 9.63
CA ASP A 79 -3.05 -16.87 8.72
C ASP A 79 -2.60 -17.88 7.66
N LYS A 80 -3.15 -19.10 7.78
CA LYS A 80 -2.93 -20.18 6.82
C LYS A 80 -3.66 -19.96 5.48
N LEU A 81 -4.48 -18.90 5.37
CA LEU A 81 -5.21 -18.57 4.15
C LEU A 81 -4.36 -17.80 3.13
N PHE A 82 -3.16 -17.37 3.50
CA PHE A 82 -2.26 -16.66 2.60
C PHE A 82 -1.54 -17.61 1.64
N HIS A 83 -1.93 -17.60 0.38
CA HIS A 83 -1.31 -18.42 -0.65
C HIS A 83 -0.79 -17.56 -1.81
N ARG A 84 0.34 -17.98 -2.36
CA ARG A 84 0.95 -17.32 -3.51
C ARG A 84 -0.05 -17.20 -4.68
N GLY A 85 -0.06 -16.05 -5.34
CA GLY A 85 -0.92 -15.76 -6.49
C GLY A 85 -2.28 -15.18 -6.15
N GLN A 86 -2.71 -15.23 -4.88
CA GLN A 86 -3.94 -14.58 -4.43
C GLN A 86 -3.88 -13.06 -4.66
N LYS A 87 -5.05 -12.45 -4.79
CA LYS A 87 -5.20 -11.02 -5.09
C LYS A 87 -5.32 -10.22 -3.80
N LEU A 88 -4.48 -9.24 -3.67
CA LEU A 88 -4.58 -8.23 -2.62
C LEU A 88 -5.00 -6.90 -3.25
N MET A 89 -6.08 -6.31 -2.76
CA MET A 89 -6.47 -4.95 -3.13
C MET A 89 -5.76 -3.94 -2.23
N ASN A 90 -4.85 -3.17 -2.83
CA ASN A 90 -4.10 -2.14 -2.13
C ASN A 90 -4.79 -0.78 -2.31
N ILE A 91 -5.44 -0.33 -1.25
CA ILE A 91 -6.14 0.96 -1.15
C ILE A 91 -5.45 1.90 -0.17
N MET A 92 -4.43 1.42 0.55
CA MET A 92 -3.72 2.22 1.53
C MET A 92 -2.61 3.04 0.88
N PRO A 93 -2.40 4.29 1.32
CA PRO A 93 -1.30 5.12 0.82
C PRO A 93 0.06 4.47 1.12
N PRO A 94 0.94 4.29 0.11
CA PRO A 94 2.22 3.60 0.32
C PRO A 94 3.26 4.42 1.07
N PHE A 95 2.99 5.70 1.33
CA PHE A 95 3.91 6.59 2.06
C PHE A 95 3.74 6.56 3.59
N ILE A 96 2.76 5.80 4.10
CA ILE A 96 2.59 5.52 5.53
C ILE A 96 3.10 4.11 5.85
N ALA A 97 3.58 3.89 7.08
CA ALA A 97 4.16 2.60 7.48
C ALA A 97 3.24 1.41 7.20
N TYR A 98 1.95 1.54 7.57
CA TYR A 98 0.94 0.50 7.33
C TYR A 98 0.76 0.21 5.82
N GLY A 99 0.60 1.25 5.03
CA GLY A 99 0.41 1.10 3.58
C GLY A 99 1.66 0.54 2.88
N TYR A 100 2.86 0.91 3.32
CA TYR A 100 4.09 0.34 2.80
C TYR A 100 4.26 -1.13 3.22
N ALA A 101 4.13 -1.44 4.50
CA ALA A 101 4.31 -2.78 5.02
C ALA A 101 3.29 -3.78 4.43
N CYS A 102 2.00 -3.44 4.48
CA CYS A 102 0.92 -4.35 4.08
C CYS A 102 0.55 -4.26 2.59
N GLY A 103 0.76 -3.09 1.97
CA GLY A 103 0.38 -2.86 0.56
C GLY A 103 1.51 -3.05 -0.44
N VAL A 104 2.77 -3.01 0.00
CA VAL A 104 3.95 -3.15 -0.87
C VAL A 104 4.82 -4.33 -0.46
N HIS A 105 5.38 -4.31 0.74
CA HIS A 105 6.36 -5.31 1.17
C HIS A 105 5.74 -6.71 1.36
N LEU A 106 4.67 -6.81 2.15
CA LEU A 106 3.98 -8.07 2.43
C LEU A 106 3.58 -8.84 1.15
N PRO A 107 2.89 -8.22 0.17
CA PRO A 107 2.51 -8.91 -1.04
C PRO A 107 3.70 -9.37 -1.88
N LEU A 108 4.81 -8.65 -1.89
CA LEU A 108 6.04 -9.09 -2.56
C LEU A 108 6.62 -10.34 -1.89
N VAL A 109 6.68 -10.37 -0.55
CA VAL A 109 7.19 -11.51 0.21
C VAL A 109 6.30 -12.75 0.06
N LEU A 110 4.98 -12.56 0.08
CA LEU A 110 4.01 -13.66 -0.03
C LEU A 110 3.71 -14.06 -1.48
N GLY A 111 4.15 -13.27 -2.46
CA GLY A 111 3.93 -13.53 -3.88
C GLY A 111 2.48 -13.32 -4.31
N PHE A 112 1.83 -12.28 -3.79
CA PHE A 112 0.47 -11.91 -4.17
C PHE A 112 0.41 -11.16 -5.50
N THR A 113 -0.75 -11.20 -6.12
CA THR A 113 -1.12 -10.31 -7.22
C THR A 113 -1.73 -9.04 -6.63
N VAL A 114 -1.06 -7.89 -6.79
CA VAL A 114 -1.52 -6.63 -6.19
C VAL A 114 -2.41 -5.86 -7.16
N ILE A 115 -3.63 -5.54 -6.71
CA ILE A 115 -4.55 -4.65 -7.40
C ILE A 115 -4.36 -3.25 -6.81
N ILE A 116 -3.64 -2.40 -7.52
CA ILE A 116 -3.31 -1.04 -7.06
C ILE A 116 -4.45 -0.10 -7.41
N ILE A 117 -4.98 0.61 -6.42
CA ILE A 117 -5.99 1.66 -6.57
C ILE A 117 -5.36 3.01 -6.19
N PRO A 118 -4.75 3.73 -7.14
CA PRO A 118 -3.93 4.92 -6.83
C PRO A 118 -4.73 6.07 -6.22
N ASN A 119 -5.99 6.21 -6.65
CA ASN A 119 -6.90 7.26 -6.18
C ASN A 119 -8.21 6.60 -5.80
N LEU A 120 -8.33 6.21 -4.55
CA LEU A 120 -9.56 5.63 -4.05
C LEU A 120 -10.62 6.74 -3.96
N ASP A 121 -11.71 6.53 -4.69
CA ASP A 121 -12.98 7.19 -4.43
C ASP A 121 -13.78 6.25 -3.51
N PRO A 122 -14.00 6.63 -2.25
CA PRO A 122 -14.68 5.77 -1.32
C PRO A 122 -16.07 5.30 -1.81
N ALA A 123 -16.81 6.12 -2.51
CA ALA A 123 -18.12 5.75 -3.08
C ALA A 123 -18.05 4.65 -4.15
N LYS A 124 -16.85 4.34 -4.65
CA LYS A 124 -16.62 3.30 -5.65
C LYS A 124 -16.04 2.02 -5.08
N LEU A 125 -15.72 1.99 -3.78
CA LEU A 125 -15.03 0.86 -3.17
C LEU A 125 -15.80 -0.45 -3.37
N GLY A 126 -17.09 -0.50 -3.10
CA GLY A 126 -17.91 -1.70 -3.33
C GLY A 126 -17.90 -2.17 -4.77
N SER A 127 -17.99 -1.26 -5.73
CA SER A 127 -17.93 -1.59 -7.15
C SER A 127 -16.54 -2.13 -7.56
N LEU A 128 -15.47 -1.62 -6.95
CA LEU A 128 -14.10 -2.12 -7.18
C LEU A 128 -13.92 -3.51 -6.59
N VAL A 129 -14.45 -3.78 -5.40
CA VAL A 129 -14.44 -5.10 -4.77
C VAL A 129 -15.14 -6.13 -5.64
N LEU A 130 -16.35 -5.84 -6.10
CA LEU A 130 -17.11 -6.73 -6.99
C LEU A 130 -16.40 -6.98 -8.32
N LYS A 131 -15.76 -5.94 -8.87
CA LYS A 131 -15.06 -6.02 -10.15
C LYS A 131 -13.79 -6.87 -10.06
N HIS A 132 -12.99 -6.64 -9.05
CA HIS A 132 -11.67 -7.24 -8.97
C HIS A 132 -11.61 -8.53 -8.15
N LYS A 133 -12.60 -8.75 -7.29
CA LYS A 133 -12.73 -9.94 -6.43
C LYS A 133 -11.42 -10.24 -5.70
N PRO A 134 -10.93 -9.33 -4.85
CA PRO A 134 -9.71 -9.57 -4.08
C PRO A 134 -9.96 -10.62 -3.00
N GLU A 135 -9.00 -11.50 -2.76
CA GLU A 135 -9.01 -12.42 -1.63
C GLU A 135 -8.59 -11.74 -0.33
N HIS A 136 -7.76 -10.70 -0.43
CA HIS A 136 -7.23 -9.97 0.73
C HIS A 136 -7.40 -8.47 0.57
N MET A 137 -7.74 -7.82 1.68
CA MET A 137 -7.85 -6.36 1.76
C MET A 137 -7.26 -5.85 3.07
N PHE A 138 -6.45 -4.80 2.98
CA PHE A 138 -5.97 -4.05 4.13
C PHE A 138 -6.50 -2.62 4.06
N GLY A 139 -7.13 -2.18 5.13
CA GLY A 139 -7.79 -0.88 5.17
C GLY A 139 -7.85 -0.29 6.56
N VAL A 140 -8.61 0.76 6.69
CA VAL A 140 -8.98 1.36 7.98
C VAL A 140 -10.46 1.08 8.26
N PRO A 141 -10.91 1.18 9.52
CA PRO A 141 -12.30 0.85 9.89
C PRO A 141 -13.35 1.53 9.01
N THR A 142 -13.14 2.78 8.65
CA THR A 142 -14.06 3.54 7.78
C THR A 142 -14.27 2.93 6.40
N HIS A 143 -13.26 2.26 5.83
CA HIS A 143 -13.43 1.54 4.57
C HIS A 143 -14.41 0.39 4.70
N TYR A 144 -14.35 -0.35 5.80
CA TYR A 144 -15.24 -1.50 6.05
C TYR A 144 -16.64 -1.07 6.42
N GLN A 145 -16.78 0.00 7.22
CA GLN A 145 -18.10 0.62 7.49
C GLN A 145 -18.78 1.02 6.17
N GLN A 146 -18.03 1.60 5.26
CA GLN A 146 -18.54 2.01 3.96
C GLN A 146 -18.94 0.82 3.08
N LEU A 147 -18.15 -0.27 3.07
CA LEU A 147 -18.55 -1.51 2.38
C LEU A 147 -19.80 -2.11 2.98
N ALA A 148 -19.93 -2.13 4.31
CA ALA A 148 -21.11 -2.65 5.00
C ALA A 148 -22.38 -1.84 4.71
N ALA A 149 -22.23 -0.52 4.51
CA ALA A 149 -23.32 0.38 4.18
C ALA A 149 -23.66 0.44 2.68
N ASP A 150 -22.82 -0.12 1.79
CA ASP A 150 -23.05 -0.04 0.34
C ASP A 150 -24.23 -0.94 -0.09
N PRO A 151 -25.36 -0.36 -0.54
CA PRO A 151 -26.53 -1.14 -0.95
C PRO A 151 -26.23 -2.07 -2.13
N LYS A 152 -25.20 -1.79 -2.92
CA LYS A 152 -24.78 -2.63 -4.04
C LYS A 152 -24.21 -3.98 -3.60
N LEU A 153 -23.78 -4.09 -2.36
CA LEU A 153 -23.17 -5.30 -1.80
C LEU A 153 -24.17 -6.18 -1.04
N ARG A 154 -25.35 -5.66 -0.67
CA ARG A 154 -26.29 -6.30 0.26
C ARG A 154 -26.61 -7.76 -0.09
N ASP A 155 -26.84 -8.06 -1.40
CA ASP A 155 -27.22 -9.38 -1.85
C ASP A 155 -26.13 -10.02 -2.72
N LYS A 156 -24.89 -9.59 -2.56
CA LYS A 156 -23.75 -10.11 -3.32
C LYS A 156 -23.00 -11.16 -2.54
N ASP A 157 -22.60 -12.20 -3.25
CA ASP A 157 -21.66 -13.17 -2.71
C ASP A 157 -20.27 -12.53 -2.61
N LEU A 158 -19.78 -12.40 -1.39
CA LEU A 158 -18.46 -11.88 -1.05
C LEU A 158 -17.54 -12.96 -0.48
N SER A 159 -17.90 -14.24 -0.63
CA SER A 159 -17.12 -15.38 -0.11
C SER A 159 -15.71 -15.48 -0.70
N PHE A 160 -15.43 -14.76 -1.79
CA PHE A 160 -14.07 -14.65 -2.33
C PHE A 160 -13.13 -13.85 -1.43
N ILE A 161 -13.65 -13.01 -0.52
CA ILE A 161 -12.82 -12.31 0.46
C ILE A 161 -12.50 -13.27 1.60
N LEU A 162 -11.26 -13.73 1.63
CA LEU A 162 -10.78 -14.66 2.65
C LEU A 162 -10.31 -13.95 3.90
N ASN A 163 -9.74 -12.75 3.72
CA ASN A 163 -9.19 -11.99 4.82
C ASN A 163 -9.30 -10.48 4.57
N TYR A 164 -9.69 -9.76 5.62
CA TYR A 164 -9.60 -8.31 5.67
C TYR A 164 -9.09 -7.89 7.04
N ALA A 165 -8.13 -6.97 7.04
CA ALA A 165 -7.54 -6.43 8.25
C ALA A 165 -7.75 -4.92 8.31
N ALA A 166 -8.10 -4.44 9.48
CA ALA A 166 -8.21 -3.03 9.79
C ALA A 166 -7.06 -2.60 10.69
N GLY A 167 -6.40 -1.51 10.32
CA GLY A 167 -5.44 -0.83 11.17
C GLY A 167 -5.81 0.65 11.27
N GLY A 168 -5.57 1.26 12.43
CA GLY A 168 -5.90 2.65 12.70
C GLY A 168 -6.90 2.80 13.85
N VAL A 169 -7.02 4.03 14.35
CA VAL A 169 -7.94 4.37 15.41
C VAL A 169 -9.31 4.68 14.79
N VAL A 170 -10.37 4.13 15.36
CA VAL A 170 -11.70 4.73 15.24
C VAL A 170 -11.68 5.87 16.25
N GLU A 171 -11.71 7.12 15.80
CA GLU A 171 -12.10 8.21 16.69
C GLU A 171 -13.57 7.94 17.02
N ASP A 172 -13.82 7.54 18.27
CA ASP A 172 -15.13 7.54 18.84
C ASP A 172 -15.57 9.02 18.83
N GLU A 173 -16.47 9.37 17.94
CA GLU A 173 -17.16 10.65 18.04
C GLU A 173 -18.01 10.51 19.31
N GLY A 174 -17.40 10.91 20.44
CA GLY A 174 -17.99 10.83 21.75
C GLY A 174 -19.36 11.50 21.76
N GLU A 175 -20.28 10.81 22.41
CA GLU A 175 -21.61 11.29 22.79
C GLU A 175 -21.57 12.67 23.47
#